data_58b39956f66680d440a10333db233b99
#
_entry.id   58b39956f66680d440a10333db233b99
#
_cell.length_a   1.000
_cell.length_b   1.000
_cell.length_c   1.000
_cell.angle_alpha   90.00
_cell.angle_beta   90.00
_cell.angle_gamma   90.00
#
_symmetry.space_group_name_H-M   'P 1'
#
loop_
_entity.id
_entity.type
_entity.pdbx_description
1 polymer ?
#
loop_
_entity_poly.entity_id
_entity_poly.type
_entity_poly.pdbx_seq_one_letter_code
_entity_poly.pdbx_strand_id
1 'polypeptide(L)'
;MNRRGGALVASLCLVACGDNLEPGRQNPEREAYDTWTKIEPPGVVCGNGTPYKLFVNFSEQSDNVVVVFEPGGACWDYESCTGKNGIRGAANPDGIPDNHWELAPFISPFLSRFDDTNPSRDWNMVYVPYCTGDVHTGVAEVTYPSGSEDPALTFHHDGHAAVTQVTAWIDENFTHIPKLLATGCSAGGVGALANYRVLRNGIRAMEQGYLLDDSGPIFPSAGFSRPMHDKIRSAWSLDALTPEMPPGFTFDDMGTLNTALADEFPRDRLATTFFQRDYNFSLYSYERFYNFPPKAEIMSMWAADTQLLVDQFATRDNLYYFLPYYRNINSSHCTTVLNFAGSDIEDHDMTLADWVADFVNDAPIESMIEAPVPGEDE
;
A
#
# COMPACT_ATOMS: atom_id res chain seq x y z
N MET A 1 0.35 -84.83 -32.68
CA MET A 1 -0.08 -84.36 -31.35
C MET A 1 0.35 -82.93 -31.21
N ASN A 2 -0.54 -82.03 -31.44
CA ASN A 2 -0.34 -80.55 -31.47
C ASN A 2 -0.40 -80.02 -30.08
N ARG A 3 0.60 -79.24 -29.63
CA ARG A 3 0.49 -78.34 -28.50
C ARG A 3 0.62 -76.91 -29.03
N ARG A 4 -0.47 -76.17 -28.95
CA ARG A 4 -0.52 -74.74 -29.21
C ARG A 4 -0.07 -74.01 -27.92
N GLY A 5 0.95 -73.22 -28.04
CA GLY A 5 1.40 -72.26 -27.03
C GLY A 5 0.63 -70.97 -27.21
N GLY A 6 -0.12 -70.54 -26.18
CA GLY A 6 -0.78 -69.24 -26.15
C GLY A 6 0.17 -68.17 -25.64
N ALA A 7 0.33 -67.11 -26.39
CA ALA A 7 1.08 -65.92 -25.99
C ALA A 7 0.13 -65.00 -25.16
N LEU A 8 0.52 -64.71 -23.93
CA LEU A 8 -0.11 -63.69 -23.08
C LEU A 8 0.38 -62.32 -23.56
N VAL A 9 -0.50 -61.50 -24.09
CA VAL A 9 -0.23 -60.09 -24.34
C VAL A 9 -0.56 -59.34 -23.04
N ALA A 10 0.46 -58.85 -22.37
CA ALA A 10 0.31 -57.93 -21.25
C ALA A 10 0.05 -56.53 -21.81
N SER A 11 -1.20 -56.07 -21.61
CA SER A 11 -1.58 -54.69 -21.94
C SER A 11 -1.05 -53.77 -20.84
N LEU A 12 -0.01 -53.00 -21.08
CA LEU A 12 0.40 -51.87 -20.22
C LEU A 12 -0.62 -50.77 -20.37
N CYS A 13 -1.44 -50.55 -19.36
CA CYS A 13 -2.17 -49.32 -19.22
C CYS A 13 -1.18 -48.20 -18.82
N LEU A 14 -0.81 -47.38 -19.78
CA LEU A 14 -0.25 -46.04 -19.51
C LEU A 14 -1.36 -45.18 -18.90
N VAL A 15 -1.31 -44.97 -17.58
CA VAL A 15 -2.03 -43.92 -16.93
C VAL A 15 -1.34 -42.64 -17.34
N ALA A 16 -1.92 -41.95 -18.32
CA ALA A 16 -1.57 -40.56 -18.61
C ALA A 16 -2.08 -39.76 -17.39
N CYS A 17 -1.16 -39.21 -16.59
CA CYS A 17 -1.45 -38.08 -15.72
C CYS A 17 -1.83 -36.93 -16.65
N GLY A 18 -3.11 -36.80 -16.94
CA GLY A 18 -3.65 -35.61 -17.57
C GLY A 18 -3.57 -34.49 -16.55
N ASP A 19 -2.79 -33.48 -16.89
CA ASP A 19 -2.87 -32.17 -16.27
C ASP A 19 -4.32 -31.69 -16.43
N ASN A 20 -5.08 -31.75 -15.34
CA ASN A 20 -6.37 -31.06 -15.25
C ASN A 20 -6.09 -29.56 -15.12
N LEU A 21 -5.57 -28.97 -16.19
CA LEU A 21 -5.76 -27.55 -16.45
C LEU A 21 -7.25 -27.40 -16.73
N GLU A 22 -7.99 -26.83 -15.80
CA GLU A 22 -9.34 -26.36 -16.09
C GLU A 22 -9.30 -25.55 -17.39
N PRO A 23 -10.24 -25.76 -18.34
CA PRO A 23 -10.27 -24.97 -19.56
C PRO A 23 -10.38 -23.51 -19.14
N GLY A 24 -9.42 -22.69 -19.60
CA GLY A 24 -9.15 -21.35 -19.15
C GLY A 24 -10.43 -20.56 -18.84
N ARG A 25 -10.53 -20.02 -17.63
CA ARG A 25 -11.43 -18.92 -17.35
C ARG A 25 -11.18 -17.90 -18.47
N GLN A 26 -12.14 -17.72 -19.35
CA GLN A 26 -12.08 -16.59 -20.27
C GLN A 26 -12.14 -15.35 -19.36
N ASN A 27 -11.18 -14.44 -19.51
CA ASN A 27 -11.30 -13.14 -18.89
C ASN A 27 -12.72 -12.62 -19.19
N PRO A 28 -13.46 -12.14 -18.18
CA PRO A 28 -14.74 -11.49 -18.44
C PRO A 28 -14.52 -10.45 -19.54
N GLU A 29 -15.52 -10.24 -20.42
CA GLU A 29 -15.43 -9.18 -21.43
C GLU A 29 -14.99 -7.92 -20.70
N ARG A 30 -13.72 -7.55 -20.87
CA ARG A 30 -13.16 -6.35 -20.25
C ARG A 30 -13.90 -5.18 -20.84
N GLU A 31 -14.51 -4.36 -20.00
CA GLU A 31 -14.99 -3.06 -20.41
C GLU A 31 -13.84 -2.29 -21.08
N ALA A 32 -14.16 -1.30 -21.90
CA ALA A 32 -13.22 -0.66 -22.81
C ALA A 32 -11.85 -0.35 -22.13
N TYR A 33 -10.78 -0.77 -22.81
CA TYR A 33 -9.40 -0.46 -22.39
C TYR A 33 -9.18 1.05 -22.29
N ASP A 34 -8.24 1.45 -21.44
CA ASP A 34 -7.88 2.84 -21.17
C ASP A 34 -9.06 3.71 -20.69
N THR A 35 -10.08 3.07 -20.13
CA THR A 35 -11.28 3.70 -19.59
C THR A 35 -11.46 3.29 -18.13
N TRP A 36 -11.77 4.27 -17.28
CA TRP A 36 -12.02 3.99 -15.86
C TRP A 36 -13.40 3.39 -15.65
N THR A 37 -13.44 2.25 -15.00
CA THR A 37 -14.64 1.54 -14.58
C THR A 37 -14.81 1.65 -13.08
N LYS A 38 -15.97 2.09 -12.62
CA LYS A 38 -16.35 2.14 -11.21
C LYS A 38 -16.88 0.78 -10.77
N ILE A 39 -16.37 0.29 -9.63
CA ILE A 39 -16.82 -0.93 -8.96
C ILE A 39 -17.34 -0.56 -7.55
N GLU A 40 -18.49 -1.08 -7.18
CA GLU A 40 -19.07 -0.93 -5.83
C GLU A 40 -19.11 -2.31 -5.16
N PRO A 41 -18.10 -2.66 -4.35
CA PRO A 41 -18.08 -3.94 -3.67
C PRO A 41 -19.19 -4.00 -2.61
N PRO A 42 -19.91 -5.13 -2.49
CA PRO A 42 -21.03 -5.24 -1.56
C PRO A 42 -20.55 -5.27 -0.11
N GLY A 43 -21.31 -4.62 0.78
CA GLY A 43 -21.13 -4.74 2.24
C GLY A 43 -19.96 -3.95 2.81
N VAL A 44 -19.34 -3.06 2.04
CA VAL A 44 -18.26 -2.18 2.50
C VAL A 44 -18.72 -0.73 2.46
N VAL A 45 -18.40 0.02 3.49
CA VAL A 45 -18.79 1.41 3.64
C VAL A 45 -17.61 2.32 3.95
N CYS A 46 -17.76 3.60 3.62
CA CYS A 46 -16.89 4.69 4.07
C CYS A 46 -17.13 5.02 5.54
N GLY A 47 -16.26 5.80 6.15
CA GLY A 47 -16.36 6.22 7.55
C GLY A 47 -17.70 6.85 7.93
N ASN A 48 -18.36 7.52 6.99
CA ASN A 48 -19.68 8.11 7.15
C ASN A 48 -20.87 7.15 6.83
N GLY A 49 -20.59 5.87 6.54
CA GLY A 49 -21.61 4.85 6.19
C GLY A 49 -22.07 4.87 4.74
N THR A 50 -21.53 5.70 3.84
CA THR A 50 -21.84 5.65 2.41
C THR A 50 -21.13 4.46 1.73
N PRO A 51 -21.68 3.93 0.61
CA PRO A 51 -21.06 2.80 -0.10
C PRO A 51 -19.61 3.09 -0.53
N TYR A 52 -18.74 2.11 -0.34
CA TYR A 52 -17.36 2.16 -0.81
C TYR A 52 -17.30 1.95 -2.33
N LYS A 53 -16.29 2.52 -2.98
CA LYS A 53 -16.03 2.39 -4.42
C LYS A 53 -14.56 2.21 -4.69
N LEU A 54 -14.22 1.41 -5.72
CA LEU A 54 -12.89 1.40 -6.32
C LEU A 54 -13.02 1.65 -7.83
N PHE A 55 -11.89 1.95 -8.46
CA PHE A 55 -11.86 2.24 -9.89
C PHE A 55 -10.76 1.42 -10.56
N VAL A 56 -11.06 0.92 -11.76
CA VAL A 56 -10.14 0.10 -12.53
C VAL A 56 -9.99 0.65 -13.93
N ASN A 57 -8.77 0.65 -14.44
CA ASN A 57 -8.47 1.04 -15.82
C ASN A 57 -7.64 -0.09 -16.44
N PHE A 58 -8.26 -0.84 -17.35
CA PHE A 58 -7.62 -1.98 -18.01
C PHE A 58 -6.65 -1.55 -19.11
N SER A 59 -5.62 -2.36 -19.35
CA SER A 59 -4.64 -2.20 -20.42
C SER A 59 -4.72 -3.37 -21.41
N GLU A 60 -4.60 -3.07 -22.71
CA GLU A 60 -4.38 -4.10 -23.73
C GLU A 60 -2.90 -4.54 -23.84
N GLN A 61 -1.99 -3.74 -23.25
CA GLN A 61 -0.57 -3.88 -23.51
C GLN A 61 0.14 -4.78 -22.48
N SER A 62 -0.49 -5.01 -21.31
CA SER A 62 0.15 -5.73 -20.22
C SER A 62 -0.87 -6.47 -19.36
N ASP A 63 -0.49 -7.64 -18.84
CA ASP A 63 -1.20 -8.36 -17.79
C ASP A 63 -0.73 -7.96 -16.38
N ASN A 64 0.30 -7.12 -16.27
CA ASN A 64 0.74 -6.59 -14.98
C ASN A 64 -0.33 -5.68 -14.36
N VAL A 65 -0.31 -5.58 -13.03
CA VAL A 65 -1.27 -4.77 -12.27
C VAL A 65 -0.54 -3.84 -11.31
N VAL A 66 -0.94 -2.57 -11.27
CA VAL A 66 -0.59 -1.65 -10.20
C VAL A 66 -1.83 -1.36 -9.35
N VAL A 67 -1.71 -1.53 -8.04
CA VAL A 67 -2.73 -1.22 -7.04
C VAL A 67 -2.28 0.01 -6.27
N VAL A 68 -2.99 1.12 -6.42
CA VAL A 68 -2.63 2.40 -5.80
C VAL A 68 -3.63 2.77 -4.72
N PHE A 69 -3.16 2.87 -3.50
CA PHE A 69 -3.91 3.30 -2.34
C PHE A 69 -3.89 4.83 -2.21
N GLU A 70 -5.07 5.43 -2.08
CA GLU A 70 -5.21 6.89 -1.96
C GLU A 70 -4.66 7.40 -0.62
N PRO A 71 -3.91 8.52 -0.60
CA PRO A 71 -3.53 9.22 0.63
C PRO A 71 -4.72 9.94 1.29
N GLY A 72 -4.52 10.48 2.49
CA GLY A 72 -5.56 11.36 3.03
C GLY A 72 -5.60 11.56 4.53
N GLY A 73 -4.53 11.26 5.26
CA GLY A 73 -4.47 11.42 6.71
C GLY A 73 -5.02 10.23 7.49
N ALA A 74 -5.39 10.45 8.75
CA ALA A 74 -5.92 9.43 9.64
C ALA A 74 -6.73 10.05 10.78
N CYS A 75 -7.64 9.29 11.38
CA CYS A 75 -8.40 9.75 12.53
C CYS A 75 -8.67 8.65 13.56
N TRP A 76 -8.79 9.02 14.84
CA TRP A 76 -8.90 8.08 15.96
C TRP A 76 -9.70 8.63 17.16
N ASP A 77 -10.35 9.76 17.00
CA ASP A 77 -11.22 10.40 17.98
C ASP A 77 -12.19 11.39 17.29
N TYR A 78 -13.10 11.96 18.05
CA TYR A 78 -14.09 12.90 17.54
C TYR A 78 -13.45 14.08 16.79
N GLU A 79 -12.40 14.67 17.37
CA GLU A 79 -11.77 15.87 16.82
C GLU A 79 -11.04 15.58 15.51
N SER A 80 -10.26 14.50 15.45
CA SER A 80 -9.53 14.11 14.24
C SER A 80 -10.47 13.65 13.13
N CYS A 81 -11.54 12.88 13.44
CA CYS A 81 -12.48 12.39 12.44
C CYS A 81 -13.45 13.49 11.93
N THR A 82 -13.66 14.56 12.70
CA THR A 82 -14.41 15.74 12.24
C THR A 82 -13.53 16.81 11.59
N GLY A 83 -12.22 16.69 11.65
CA GLY A 83 -11.27 17.71 11.17
C GLY A 83 -11.23 18.99 11.99
N LYS A 84 -11.85 19.03 13.18
CA LYS A 84 -11.96 20.26 14.01
C LYS A 84 -10.61 20.79 14.50
N ASN A 85 -9.61 19.93 14.64
CA ASN A 85 -8.27 20.33 15.13
C ASN A 85 -7.21 20.38 14.02
N GLY A 86 -7.64 20.57 12.77
CA GLY A 86 -6.74 20.71 11.63
C GLY A 86 -6.14 19.38 11.12
N ILE A 87 -6.33 18.27 11.82
CA ILE A 87 -5.97 16.95 11.28
C ILE A 87 -7.03 16.55 10.26
N ARG A 88 -6.57 16.15 9.08
CA ARG A 88 -7.43 15.59 8.04
C ARG A 88 -7.63 14.10 8.32
N GLY A 89 -8.89 13.72 8.59
CA GLY A 89 -9.21 12.35 9.01
C GLY A 89 -9.33 11.34 7.87
N ALA A 90 -9.80 11.78 6.71
CA ALA A 90 -9.88 10.95 5.50
C ALA A 90 -9.93 11.85 4.26
N ALA A 91 -9.51 11.32 3.10
CA ALA A 91 -9.56 12.06 1.84
C ALA A 91 -11.00 12.42 1.44
N ASN A 92 -11.93 11.50 1.65
CA ASN A 92 -13.32 11.57 1.20
C ASN A 92 -14.29 11.47 2.38
N PRO A 93 -14.37 12.49 3.26
CA PRO A 93 -15.19 12.43 4.48
C PRO A 93 -16.70 12.36 4.18
N ASP A 94 -17.14 12.83 3.01
CA ASP A 94 -18.52 12.81 2.56
C ASP A 94 -18.86 11.57 1.70
N GLY A 95 -17.92 10.63 1.58
CA GLY A 95 -17.98 9.44 0.71
C GLY A 95 -17.30 9.65 -0.63
N ILE A 96 -17.11 8.56 -1.39
CA ILE A 96 -16.38 8.56 -2.66
C ILE A 96 -17.33 8.95 -3.81
N PRO A 97 -17.07 10.05 -4.55
CA PRO A 97 -17.88 10.43 -5.73
C PRO A 97 -17.79 9.38 -6.85
N ASP A 98 -18.81 9.32 -7.70
CA ASP A 98 -18.83 8.37 -8.83
C ASP A 98 -17.77 8.64 -9.90
N ASN A 99 -17.31 9.87 -9.98
CA ASN A 99 -16.27 10.32 -10.91
C ASN A 99 -14.91 10.57 -10.20
N HIS A 100 -14.70 9.99 -9.04
CA HIS A 100 -13.48 10.22 -8.23
C HIS A 100 -12.19 9.83 -8.97
N TRP A 101 -12.29 8.91 -9.93
CA TRP A 101 -11.21 8.53 -10.84
C TRP A 101 -10.61 9.71 -11.64
N GLU A 102 -11.35 10.81 -11.83
CA GLU A 102 -10.83 12.01 -12.50
C GLU A 102 -9.64 12.63 -11.74
N LEU A 103 -9.55 12.36 -10.45
CA LEU A 103 -8.43 12.81 -9.60
C LEU A 103 -7.24 11.85 -9.63
N ALA A 104 -7.42 10.61 -10.10
CA ALA A 104 -6.40 9.55 -10.02
C ALA A 104 -5.00 9.99 -10.52
N PRO A 105 -4.84 10.63 -11.71
CA PRO A 105 -3.52 11.06 -12.19
C PRO A 105 -2.88 12.17 -11.35
N PHE A 106 -3.67 12.87 -10.50
CA PHE A 106 -3.18 13.92 -9.59
C PHE A 106 -2.89 13.37 -8.19
N ILE A 107 -3.42 12.18 -7.88
CA ILE A 107 -3.17 11.47 -6.64
C ILE A 107 -1.83 10.73 -6.70
N SER A 108 -1.55 10.09 -7.83
CA SER A 108 -0.31 9.36 -8.01
C SER A 108 0.06 9.26 -9.50
N PRO A 109 1.34 9.47 -9.86
CA PRO A 109 1.82 9.28 -11.23
C PRO A 109 1.67 7.85 -11.72
N PHE A 110 1.62 6.86 -10.83
CA PHE A 110 1.33 5.46 -11.18
C PHE A 110 -0.05 5.25 -11.81
N LEU A 111 -0.98 6.20 -11.63
CA LEU A 111 -2.32 6.18 -12.23
C LEU A 111 -2.41 7.04 -13.50
N SER A 112 -1.28 7.52 -14.02
CA SER A 112 -1.19 8.34 -15.24
C SER A 112 -0.66 7.53 -16.41
N ARG A 113 -1.44 7.43 -17.50
CA ARG A 113 -0.98 6.88 -18.78
C ARG A 113 -0.24 7.91 -19.63
N PHE A 114 -0.26 9.18 -19.22
CA PHE A 114 0.32 10.30 -19.97
C PHE A 114 1.73 10.68 -19.48
N ASP A 115 2.15 10.15 -18.34
CA ASP A 115 3.50 10.37 -17.80
C ASP A 115 4.46 9.33 -18.41
N ASP A 116 5.34 9.79 -19.28
CA ASP A 116 6.34 8.93 -19.94
C ASP A 116 7.37 8.36 -18.96
N THR A 117 7.50 8.93 -17.77
CA THR A 117 8.38 8.46 -16.70
C THR A 117 7.71 7.41 -15.81
N ASN A 118 6.41 7.17 -15.96
CA ASN A 118 5.70 6.16 -15.21
C ASN A 118 6.04 4.74 -15.70
N PRO A 119 6.76 3.92 -14.93
CA PRO A 119 7.15 2.57 -15.34
C PRO A 119 5.96 1.60 -15.43
N SER A 120 4.82 1.92 -14.83
CA SER A 120 3.59 1.14 -14.88
C SER A 120 2.50 1.71 -15.79
N ARG A 121 2.81 2.70 -16.64
CA ARG A 121 1.81 3.37 -17.49
C ARG A 121 1.00 2.45 -18.37
N ASP A 122 1.61 1.34 -18.80
CA ASP A 122 0.99 0.34 -19.68
C ASP A 122 0.37 -0.83 -18.90
N TRP A 123 0.39 -0.80 -17.56
CA TRP A 123 -0.19 -1.83 -16.71
C TRP A 123 -1.69 -1.61 -16.49
N ASN A 124 -2.40 -2.66 -16.04
CA ASN A 124 -3.75 -2.47 -15.50
C ASN A 124 -3.65 -1.67 -14.19
N MET A 125 -4.50 -0.68 -14.02
CA MET A 125 -4.50 0.21 -12.87
C MET A 125 -5.72 -0.07 -11.99
N VAL A 126 -5.49 -0.32 -10.71
CA VAL A 126 -6.53 -0.44 -9.67
C VAL A 126 -6.34 0.70 -8.69
N TYR A 127 -7.27 1.63 -8.67
CA TYR A 127 -7.28 2.76 -7.75
C TYR A 127 -8.19 2.45 -6.56
N VAL A 128 -7.63 2.53 -5.36
CA VAL A 128 -8.23 2.21 -4.06
C VAL A 128 -8.45 3.51 -3.29
N PRO A 129 -9.61 4.18 -3.44
CA PRO A 129 -9.90 5.42 -2.72
C PRO A 129 -9.92 5.25 -1.20
N TYR A 130 -9.68 6.36 -0.50
CA TYR A 130 -9.58 6.40 0.95
C TYR A 130 -10.71 7.21 1.58
N CYS A 131 -11.53 6.58 2.43
CA CYS A 131 -12.65 7.24 3.11
C CYS A 131 -12.92 6.70 4.52
N THR A 132 -12.08 5.78 5.03
CA THR A 132 -12.30 5.08 6.29
C THR A 132 -11.48 5.63 7.46
N GLY A 133 -10.59 6.60 7.22
CA GLY A 133 -9.85 7.31 8.25
C GLY A 133 -8.83 6.48 9.05
N ASP A 134 -8.50 5.27 8.60
CA ASP A 134 -7.76 4.22 9.30
C ASP A 134 -6.56 3.68 8.52
N VAL A 135 -6.04 4.47 7.58
CA VAL A 135 -4.94 4.11 6.66
C VAL A 135 -5.17 2.76 5.96
N HIS A 136 -6.43 2.50 5.57
CA HIS A 136 -6.90 1.28 4.90
C HIS A 136 -6.78 -0.01 5.75
N THR A 137 -6.77 0.07 7.10
CA THR A 137 -6.46 -1.09 7.94
C THR A 137 -7.50 -1.45 9.01
N GLY A 138 -8.38 -0.54 9.39
CA GLY A 138 -9.28 -0.69 10.52
C GLY A 138 -10.34 -1.78 10.35
N VAL A 139 -10.83 -2.27 11.49
CA VAL A 139 -11.91 -3.26 11.61
C VAL A 139 -12.89 -2.88 12.73
N ALA A 140 -13.20 -1.58 12.86
CA ALA A 140 -13.98 -1.05 13.98
C ALA A 140 -15.10 -0.11 13.54
N GLU A 141 -16.29 -0.29 14.07
CA GLU A 141 -17.32 0.75 14.13
C GLU A 141 -17.26 1.40 15.51
N VAL A 142 -17.01 2.71 15.56
CA VAL A 142 -16.79 3.44 16.81
C VAL A 142 -17.72 4.64 16.89
N THR A 143 -18.36 4.84 18.05
CA THR A 143 -19.07 6.08 18.36
C THR A 143 -18.21 6.98 19.24
N TYR A 144 -17.71 8.05 18.66
CA TYR A 144 -16.89 9.05 19.34
C TYR A 144 -17.77 10.11 19.99
N PRO A 145 -17.70 10.33 21.33
CA PRO A 145 -18.43 11.42 21.98
C PRO A 145 -17.82 12.77 21.60
N SER A 146 -18.67 13.76 21.35
CA SER A 146 -18.22 15.10 20.95
C SER A 146 -17.51 15.90 22.06
N GLY A 147 -17.76 15.56 23.31
CA GLY A 147 -17.31 16.37 24.46
C GLY A 147 -18.01 17.72 24.57
N SER A 148 -19.01 18.01 23.74
CA SER A 148 -19.77 19.27 23.65
C SER A 148 -21.27 18.98 23.46
N GLU A 149 -22.07 20.02 23.11
CA GLU A 149 -23.49 19.86 22.74
C GLU A 149 -23.70 19.25 21.34
N ASP A 150 -22.65 19.11 20.55
CA ASP A 150 -22.73 18.45 19.24
C ASP A 150 -23.10 16.96 19.42
N PRO A 151 -23.76 16.33 18.43
CA PRO A 151 -24.02 14.89 18.47
C PRO A 151 -22.73 14.09 18.42
N ALA A 152 -22.74 12.92 19.05
CA ALA A 152 -21.66 11.95 18.90
C ALA A 152 -21.51 11.51 17.43
N LEU A 153 -20.29 11.19 17.01
CA LEU A 153 -19.96 10.73 15.66
C LEU A 153 -19.84 9.20 15.65
N THR A 154 -20.70 8.52 14.92
CA THR A 154 -20.43 7.11 14.55
C THR A 154 -19.57 7.09 13.30
N PHE A 155 -18.45 6.39 13.36
CA PHE A 155 -17.47 6.32 12.28
C PHE A 155 -17.08 4.86 12.02
N HIS A 156 -17.05 4.49 10.73
CA HIS A 156 -16.71 3.15 10.29
C HIS A 156 -15.23 3.11 9.85
N HIS A 157 -14.37 2.54 10.70
CA HIS A 157 -13.01 2.20 10.35
C HIS A 157 -13.00 0.81 9.71
N ASP A 158 -13.35 0.75 8.43
CA ASP A 158 -13.63 -0.50 7.69
C ASP A 158 -12.64 -0.72 6.53
N GLY A 159 -11.45 -0.15 6.66
CA GLY A 159 -10.42 -0.17 5.62
C GLY A 159 -9.96 -1.57 5.26
N HIS A 160 -9.81 -2.47 6.25
CA HIS A 160 -9.44 -3.85 5.99
C HIS A 160 -10.50 -4.62 5.16
N ALA A 161 -11.79 -4.42 5.46
CA ALA A 161 -12.86 -5.02 4.67
C ALA A 161 -12.86 -4.48 3.22
N ALA A 162 -12.61 -3.18 3.05
CA ALA A 162 -12.48 -2.57 1.72
C ALA A 162 -11.35 -3.24 0.92
N VAL A 163 -10.16 -3.39 1.49
CA VAL A 163 -9.02 -4.02 0.80
C VAL A 163 -9.26 -5.51 0.55
N THR A 164 -9.91 -6.22 1.47
CA THR A 164 -10.30 -7.62 1.27
C THR A 164 -11.22 -7.76 0.04
N GLN A 165 -12.20 -6.86 -0.14
CA GLN A 165 -13.07 -6.88 -1.31
C GLN A 165 -12.35 -6.47 -2.60
N VAL A 166 -11.43 -5.49 -2.56
CA VAL A 166 -10.55 -5.16 -3.68
C VAL A 166 -9.73 -6.37 -4.10
N THR A 167 -9.12 -7.07 -3.13
CA THR A 167 -8.33 -8.29 -3.36
C THR A 167 -9.16 -9.39 -4.02
N ALA A 168 -10.35 -9.66 -3.48
CA ALA A 168 -11.27 -10.66 -4.04
C ALA A 168 -11.69 -10.29 -5.47
N TRP A 169 -11.99 -9.02 -5.71
CA TRP A 169 -12.34 -8.54 -7.05
C TRP A 169 -11.19 -8.74 -8.05
N ILE A 170 -9.93 -8.45 -7.65
CA ILE A 170 -8.76 -8.68 -8.51
C ILE A 170 -8.61 -10.19 -8.79
N ASP A 171 -8.70 -11.05 -7.78
CA ASP A 171 -8.58 -12.51 -7.95
C ASP A 171 -9.66 -13.10 -8.87
N GLU A 172 -10.87 -12.51 -8.86
CA GLU A 172 -11.98 -12.94 -9.73
C GLU A 172 -11.84 -12.46 -11.18
N ASN A 173 -11.21 -11.30 -11.40
CA ASN A 173 -11.18 -10.63 -12.70
C ASN A 173 -9.86 -10.76 -13.46
N PHE A 174 -8.80 -11.25 -12.82
CA PHE A 174 -7.51 -11.52 -13.46
C PHE A 174 -7.14 -12.99 -13.34
N THR A 175 -6.79 -13.62 -14.45
CA THR A 175 -6.39 -15.04 -14.51
C THR A 175 -4.88 -15.22 -14.51
N HIS A 176 -4.12 -14.16 -14.80
CA HIS A 176 -2.67 -14.13 -14.87
C HIS A 176 -2.18 -12.72 -14.58
N ILE A 177 -1.32 -12.57 -13.59
CA ILE A 177 -0.68 -11.32 -13.19
C ILE A 177 0.82 -11.59 -13.01
N PRO A 178 1.65 -11.38 -14.05
CA PRO A 178 3.09 -11.59 -13.95
C PRO A 178 3.74 -10.75 -12.86
N LYS A 179 3.32 -9.47 -12.76
CA LYS A 179 3.81 -8.52 -11.76
C LYS A 179 2.65 -7.73 -11.15
N LEU A 180 2.63 -7.63 -9.83
CA LEU A 180 1.73 -6.73 -9.12
C LEU A 180 2.56 -5.78 -8.27
N LEU A 181 2.39 -4.47 -8.50
CA LEU A 181 2.92 -3.40 -7.65
C LEU A 181 1.80 -2.90 -6.74
N ALA A 182 1.99 -3.03 -5.42
CA ALA A 182 1.17 -2.34 -4.43
C ALA A 182 1.90 -1.06 -3.99
N THR A 183 1.26 0.09 -4.10
CA THR A 183 1.86 1.38 -3.75
C THR A 183 0.81 2.40 -3.32
N GLY A 184 1.24 3.51 -2.81
CA GLY A 184 0.43 4.66 -2.42
C GLY A 184 1.25 5.61 -1.58
N CYS A 185 0.80 6.85 -1.43
CA CYS A 185 1.48 7.83 -0.61
C CYS A 185 0.80 8.02 0.75
N SER A 186 1.58 8.37 1.80
CA SER A 186 1.04 8.75 3.12
C SER A 186 0.15 7.65 3.72
N ALA A 187 -1.11 7.95 4.03
CA ALA A 187 -2.09 6.93 4.44
C ALA A 187 -2.17 5.77 3.43
N GLY A 188 -1.98 6.05 2.13
CA GLY A 188 -1.93 5.03 1.09
C GLY A 188 -0.64 4.21 1.10
N GLY A 189 0.49 4.78 1.48
CA GLY A 189 1.75 4.07 1.70
C GLY A 189 1.63 3.07 2.84
N VAL A 190 1.14 3.55 4.01
CA VAL A 190 0.78 2.65 5.13
C VAL A 190 -0.19 1.57 4.68
N GLY A 191 -1.23 1.95 3.90
CA GLY A 191 -2.24 1.03 3.39
C GLY A 191 -1.65 -0.05 2.50
N ALA A 192 -0.75 0.31 1.58
CA ALA A 192 -0.05 -0.64 0.71
C ALA A 192 0.82 -1.62 1.54
N LEU A 193 1.61 -1.09 2.49
CA LEU A 193 2.47 -1.89 3.36
C LEU A 193 1.65 -2.84 4.25
N ALA A 194 0.65 -2.32 4.96
CA ALA A 194 -0.12 -3.10 5.92
C ALA A 194 -0.99 -4.20 5.28
N ASN A 195 -1.47 -3.95 4.04
CA ASN A 195 -2.32 -4.89 3.32
C ASN A 195 -1.56 -5.71 2.25
N TYR A 196 -0.23 -5.59 2.16
CA TYR A 196 0.53 -6.34 1.17
C TYR A 196 0.30 -7.85 1.26
N ARG A 197 0.26 -8.38 2.48
CA ARG A 197 -0.01 -9.81 2.72
C ARG A 197 -1.41 -10.22 2.25
N VAL A 198 -2.41 -9.36 2.44
CA VAL A 198 -3.80 -9.63 1.99
C VAL A 198 -3.83 -9.75 0.46
N LEU A 199 -3.20 -8.81 -0.24
CA LEU A 199 -3.07 -8.85 -1.70
C LEU A 199 -2.29 -10.10 -2.15
N ARG A 200 -1.10 -10.33 -1.56
CA ARG A 200 -0.18 -11.39 -1.99
C ARG A 200 -0.74 -12.79 -1.81
N ASN A 201 -1.47 -13.02 -0.73
CA ASN A 201 -2.06 -14.33 -0.42
C ASN A 201 -3.47 -14.49 -1.02
N GLY A 202 -4.20 -13.41 -1.24
CA GLY A 202 -5.56 -13.43 -1.75
C GLY A 202 -5.67 -13.49 -3.28
N ILE A 203 -4.64 -13.05 -4.02
CA ILE A 203 -4.64 -13.02 -5.49
C ILE A 203 -3.85 -14.21 -6.03
N ARG A 204 -4.56 -15.27 -6.40
CA ARG A 204 -3.95 -16.54 -6.89
C ARG A 204 -3.22 -16.41 -8.22
N ALA A 205 -3.63 -15.45 -9.02
CA ALA A 205 -3.07 -15.18 -10.35
C ALA A 205 -1.71 -14.45 -10.32
N MET A 206 -1.26 -13.99 -9.15
CA MET A 206 -0.07 -13.16 -8.97
C MET A 206 1.20 -14.01 -8.87
N GLU A 207 2.15 -13.78 -9.80
CA GLU A 207 3.43 -14.51 -9.81
C GLU A 207 4.49 -13.80 -8.96
N GLN A 208 4.75 -12.50 -9.24
CA GLN A 208 5.75 -11.69 -8.57
C GLN A 208 5.14 -10.45 -7.95
N GLY A 209 5.47 -10.18 -6.69
CA GLY A 209 5.00 -9.03 -5.94
C GLY A 209 6.06 -7.96 -5.76
N TYR A 210 5.60 -6.71 -5.79
CA TYR A 210 6.38 -5.50 -5.50
C TYR A 210 5.57 -4.63 -4.55
N LEU A 211 6.21 -4.13 -3.51
CA LEU A 211 5.66 -3.14 -2.59
C LEU A 211 6.51 -1.89 -2.62
N LEU A 212 5.90 -0.75 -2.89
CA LEU A 212 6.53 0.56 -2.72
C LEU A 212 5.66 1.41 -1.78
N ASP A 213 6.06 1.49 -0.52
CA ASP A 213 5.48 2.39 0.46
C ASP A 213 6.06 3.80 0.28
N ASP A 214 5.26 4.76 -0.19
CA ASP A 214 5.67 6.15 -0.27
C ASP A 214 5.16 6.94 0.93
N SER A 215 6.07 7.50 1.69
CA SER A 215 5.80 8.42 2.81
C SER A 215 4.78 7.90 3.83
N GLY A 216 4.75 6.58 4.02
CA GLY A 216 3.92 5.87 5.00
C GLY A 216 4.73 4.93 5.90
N PRO A 217 5.95 5.27 6.36
CA PRO A 217 6.79 4.32 7.07
C PRO A 217 6.17 3.87 8.39
N ILE A 218 6.21 2.56 8.65
CA ILE A 218 5.88 1.99 9.95
C ILE A 218 7.19 1.73 10.69
N PHE A 219 7.51 2.60 11.63
CA PHE A 219 8.77 2.56 12.38
C PHE A 219 8.80 1.50 13.49
N PRO A 220 9.99 0.96 13.82
CA PRO A 220 10.17 0.11 14.99
C PRO A 220 9.72 0.79 16.30
N SER A 221 9.14 0.03 17.22
CA SER A 221 8.58 0.55 18.49
C SER A 221 9.61 1.07 19.47
N ALA A 222 10.89 0.84 19.22
CA ALA A 222 11.98 1.49 19.96
C ALA A 222 12.07 3.00 19.69
N GLY A 223 11.40 3.47 18.62
CA GLY A 223 11.34 4.86 18.20
C GLY A 223 10.26 5.68 18.88
N PHE A 224 10.12 6.91 18.42
CA PHE A 224 9.19 7.91 18.97
C PHE A 224 7.74 7.75 18.45
N SER A 225 7.51 7.03 17.36
CA SER A 225 6.18 6.79 16.78
C SER A 225 5.29 5.83 17.58
N ARG A 226 5.85 5.12 18.56
CA ARG A 226 5.11 4.13 19.36
C ARG A 226 3.81 4.64 19.98
N PRO A 227 3.72 5.83 20.62
CA PRO A 227 2.47 6.30 21.22
C PRO A 227 1.35 6.47 20.18
N MET A 228 1.67 6.87 18.94
CA MET A 228 0.71 6.89 17.84
C MET A 228 0.27 5.47 17.48
N HIS A 229 1.19 4.53 17.35
CA HIS A 229 0.88 3.12 17.06
C HIS A 229 -0.07 2.51 18.12
N ASP A 230 0.20 2.73 19.40
CA ASP A 230 -0.66 2.25 20.49
C ASP A 230 -2.06 2.88 20.41
N LYS A 231 -2.15 4.16 20.01
CA LYS A 231 -3.42 4.87 19.84
C LYS A 231 -4.26 4.31 18.72
N ILE A 232 -3.68 4.14 17.52
CA ILE A 232 -4.40 3.62 16.34
C ILE A 232 -4.75 2.14 16.50
N ARG A 233 -3.88 1.32 17.10
CA ARG A 233 -4.16 -0.07 17.44
C ARG A 233 -5.47 -0.22 18.20
N SER A 234 -5.66 0.62 19.23
CA SER A 234 -6.88 0.62 20.04
C SER A 234 -8.08 1.19 19.29
N ALA A 235 -7.90 2.34 18.60
CA ALA A 235 -9.00 3.04 17.95
C ALA A 235 -9.61 2.25 16.79
N TRP A 236 -8.80 1.53 16.03
CA TRP A 236 -9.20 0.78 14.85
C TRP A 236 -9.36 -0.73 15.10
N SER A 237 -9.22 -1.19 16.37
CA SER A 237 -9.35 -2.60 16.78
C SER A 237 -8.39 -3.55 16.05
N LEU A 238 -7.15 -3.10 15.78
CA LEU A 238 -6.19 -3.83 14.95
C LEU A 238 -5.80 -5.22 15.51
N ASP A 239 -5.92 -5.44 16.82
CA ASP A 239 -5.65 -6.77 17.42
C ASP A 239 -6.51 -7.89 16.85
N ALA A 240 -7.67 -7.57 16.30
CA ALA A 240 -8.53 -8.53 15.62
C ALA A 240 -7.87 -9.13 14.38
N LEU A 241 -6.92 -8.43 13.77
CA LEU A 241 -6.18 -8.88 12.58
C LEU A 241 -5.00 -9.82 12.92
N THR A 242 -4.69 -10.04 14.20
CA THR A 242 -3.54 -10.90 14.60
C THR A 242 -3.47 -12.24 13.87
N PRO A 243 -4.58 -12.98 13.62
CA PRO A 243 -4.53 -14.23 12.87
C PRO A 243 -4.13 -14.10 11.40
N GLU A 244 -4.26 -12.88 10.85
CA GLU A 244 -4.00 -12.60 9.44
C GLU A 244 -2.62 -11.97 9.21
N MET A 245 -1.89 -11.65 10.27
CA MET A 245 -0.58 -11.01 10.19
C MET A 245 0.53 -12.03 9.84
N PRO A 246 1.61 -11.58 9.20
CA PRO A 246 2.72 -12.46 8.85
C PRO A 246 3.42 -13.04 10.09
N PRO A 247 3.98 -14.25 10.00
CA PRO A 247 4.81 -14.81 11.08
C PRO A 247 5.96 -13.86 11.42
N GLY A 248 6.17 -13.61 12.72
CA GLY A 248 7.21 -12.67 13.18
C GLY A 248 6.73 -11.24 13.42
N PHE A 249 5.53 -10.89 12.97
CA PHE A 249 4.90 -9.62 13.31
C PHE A 249 4.33 -9.60 14.74
N THR A 250 4.34 -8.43 15.35
CA THR A 250 3.63 -8.18 16.61
C THR A 250 3.10 -6.75 16.69
N PHE A 251 1.87 -6.58 17.18
CA PHE A 251 1.31 -5.25 17.45
C PHE A 251 2.02 -4.50 18.59
N ASP A 252 2.82 -5.18 19.41
CA ASP A 252 3.69 -4.52 20.40
C ASP A 252 4.89 -3.82 19.74
N ASP A 253 5.22 -4.19 18.51
CA ASP A 253 6.19 -3.53 17.64
C ASP A 253 5.72 -3.61 16.19
N MET A 254 4.92 -2.63 15.77
CA MET A 254 4.36 -2.61 14.41
C MET A 254 5.44 -2.55 13.33
N GLY A 255 6.61 -1.99 13.60
CA GLY A 255 7.73 -1.97 12.67
C GLY A 255 8.26 -3.36 12.29
N THR A 256 7.94 -4.40 13.09
CA THR A 256 8.27 -5.79 12.72
C THR A 256 7.56 -6.25 11.45
N LEU A 257 6.53 -5.50 10.97
CA LEU A 257 5.84 -5.81 9.73
C LEU A 257 6.79 -5.82 8.52
N ASN A 258 7.71 -4.86 8.46
CA ASN A 258 8.67 -4.77 7.36
C ASN A 258 9.47 -6.07 7.18
N THR A 259 10.10 -6.53 8.26
CA THR A 259 10.92 -7.75 8.22
C THR A 259 10.10 -9.03 8.12
N ALA A 260 8.90 -9.06 8.73
CA ALA A 260 8.02 -10.21 8.67
C ALA A 260 7.49 -10.45 7.24
N LEU A 261 7.16 -9.39 6.50
CA LEU A 261 6.79 -9.49 5.08
C LEU A 261 7.98 -9.92 4.22
N ALA A 262 9.16 -9.38 4.48
CA ALA A 262 10.38 -9.75 3.76
C ALA A 262 10.72 -11.25 3.95
N ASP A 263 10.53 -11.76 5.16
CA ASP A 263 10.78 -13.16 5.49
C ASP A 263 9.71 -14.10 4.90
N GLU A 264 8.42 -13.68 4.88
CA GLU A 264 7.34 -14.47 4.30
C GLU A 264 7.41 -14.52 2.77
N PHE A 265 7.82 -13.42 2.12
CA PHE A 265 7.90 -13.28 0.67
C PHE A 265 9.32 -13.00 0.18
N PRO A 266 10.28 -13.91 0.35
CA PRO A 266 11.71 -13.65 0.10
C PRO A 266 12.06 -13.44 -1.39
N ARG A 267 11.14 -13.68 -2.32
CA ARG A 267 11.33 -13.40 -3.74
C ARG A 267 10.73 -12.08 -4.17
N ASP A 268 9.84 -11.52 -3.36
CA ASP A 268 9.22 -10.24 -3.65
C ASP A 268 10.19 -9.10 -3.29
N ARG A 269 10.05 -7.96 -3.93
CA ARG A 269 10.82 -6.76 -3.63
C ARG A 269 9.95 -5.79 -2.83
N LEU A 270 10.42 -5.38 -1.68
CA LEU A 270 9.70 -4.50 -0.78
C LEU A 270 10.53 -3.24 -0.55
N ALA A 271 9.92 -2.08 -0.75
CA ALA A 271 10.64 -0.82 -0.65
C ALA A 271 9.83 0.25 0.08
N THR A 272 10.54 1.19 0.66
CA THR A 272 9.97 2.46 1.14
C THR A 272 10.71 3.65 0.54
N THR A 273 9.98 4.71 0.27
CA THR A 273 10.53 6.00 -0.15
C THR A 273 9.85 7.10 0.64
N PHE A 274 10.61 8.02 1.20
CA PHE A 274 10.09 9.20 1.89
C PHE A 274 11.21 10.23 2.08
N PHE A 275 10.83 11.46 2.29
CA PHE A 275 11.83 12.50 2.58
C PHE A 275 12.34 12.40 4.02
N GLN A 276 13.66 12.51 4.18
CA GLN A 276 14.30 12.56 5.51
C GLN A 276 13.82 13.76 6.33
N ARG A 277 13.17 14.73 5.69
CA ARG A 277 12.60 15.93 6.30
C ARG A 277 11.09 16.05 6.06
N ASP A 278 10.37 14.93 6.05
CA ASP A 278 8.90 14.90 5.92
C ASP A 278 8.24 15.51 7.16
N TYR A 279 7.87 16.78 7.05
CA TYR A 279 7.23 17.49 8.18
C TYR A 279 5.74 17.17 8.30
N ASN A 280 5.09 16.71 7.25
CA ASN A 280 3.66 16.42 7.26
C ASN A 280 3.38 15.10 8.02
N PHE A 281 4.00 13.98 7.63
CA PHE A 281 3.80 12.70 8.30
C PHE A 281 4.33 12.72 9.73
N SER A 282 5.44 13.40 9.97
CA SER A 282 6.01 13.55 11.32
C SER A 282 5.10 14.30 12.28
N LEU A 283 4.30 15.29 11.81
CA LEU A 283 3.27 15.94 12.64
C LEU A 283 2.23 14.94 13.14
N TYR A 284 1.71 14.06 12.26
CA TYR A 284 0.79 12.99 12.65
C TYR A 284 1.41 12.05 13.69
N SER A 285 2.69 11.71 13.49
CA SER A 285 3.39 10.74 14.34
C SER A 285 3.68 11.28 15.76
N TYR A 286 3.94 12.58 15.90
CA TYR A 286 4.51 13.07 17.16
C TYR A 286 3.75 14.23 17.81
N GLU A 287 3.18 15.18 17.06
CA GLU A 287 2.71 16.46 17.59
C GLU A 287 1.79 16.29 18.80
N ARG A 288 0.76 15.47 18.69
CA ARG A 288 -0.24 15.26 19.74
C ARG A 288 0.22 14.34 20.87
N PHE A 289 1.20 13.50 20.58
CA PHE A 289 1.69 12.50 21.54
C PHE A 289 2.81 13.04 22.43
N TYR A 290 3.47 14.13 22.02
CA TYR A 290 4.56 14.78 22.73
C TYR A 290 4.25 16.23 23.15
N ASN A 291 2.97 16.55 23.33
CA ASN A 291 2.51 17.84 23.82
C ASN A 291 2.92 19.03 22.95
N PHE A 292 2.72 18.91 21.63
CA PHE A 292 2.97 19.97 20.63
C PHE A 292 4.40 20.52 20.67
N PRO A 293 5.42 19.70 20.45
CA PRO A 293 6.80 20.14 20.46
C PRO A 293 7.11 21.03 19.25
N PRO A 294 8.15 21.85 19.31
CA PRO A 294 8.56 22.68 18.17
C PRO A 294 9.02 21.84 16.99
N LYS A 295 8.96 22.40 15.75
CA LYS A 295 9.35 21.73 14.50
C LYS A 295 10.70 21.02 14.58
N ALA A 296 11.71 21.68 15.16
CA ALA A 296 13.05 21.10 15.28
C ALA A 296 13.08 19.80 16.11
N GLU A 297 12.25 19.72 17.17
CA GLU A 297 12.14 18.51 17.98
C GLU A 297 11.39 17.41 17.25
N ILE A 298 10.30 17.74 16.54
CA ILE A 298 9.59 16.81 15.67
C ILE A 298 10.53 16.21 14.62
N MET A 299 11.33 17.04 13.96
CA MET A 299 12.30 16.58 12.96
C MET A 299 13.43 15.75 13.56
N SER A 300 13.82 16.01 14.81
CA SER A 300 14.81 15.17 15.52
C SER A 300 14.24 13.78 15.83
N MET A 301 12.97 13.69 16.26
CA MET A 301 12.31 12.41 16.48
C MET A 301 12.16 11.62 15.17
N TRP A 302 11.76 12.32 14.07
CA TRP A 302 11.65 11.72 12.75
C TRP A 302 12.98 11.17 12.25
N ALA A 303 14.07 11.91 12.40
CA ALA A 303 15.41 11.45 12.01
C ALA A 303 15.86 10.21 12.82
N ALA A 304 15.55 10.17 14.11
CA ALA A 304 15.86 9.01 14.95
C ALA A 304 15.06 7.76 14.53
N ASP A 305 13.75 7.92 14.26
CA ASP A 305 12.91 6.82 13.79
C ASP A 305 13.33 6.36 12.38
N THR A 306 13.70 7.28 11.48
CA THR A 306 14.27 6.97 10.17
C THR A 306 15.52 6.11 10.28
N GLN A 307 16.43 6.43 11.20
CA GLN A 307 17.66 5.63 11.38
C GLN A 307 17.34 4.20 11.85
N LEU A 308 16.37 4.02 12.76
CA LEU A 308 15.92 2.70 13.18
C LEU A 308 15.35 1.88 12.02
N LEU A 309 14.61 2.52 11.12
CA LEU A 309 14.08 1.86 9.92
C LEU A 309 15.19 1.46 8.94
N VAL A 310 16.14 2.37 8.68
CA VAL A 310 17.31 2.10 7.82
C VAL A 310 18.12 0.91 8.37
N ASP A 311 18.38 0.90 9.67
CA ASP A 311 19.08 -0.21 10.32
C ASP A 311 18.31 -1.53 10.21
N GLN A 312 16.97 -1.48 10.30
CA GLN A 312 16.10 -2.64 10.11
C GLN A 312 16.14 -3.15 8.68
N PHE A 313 16.03 -2.26 7.68
CA PHE A 313 16.04 -2.63 6.26
C PHE A 313 17.37 -3.26 5.84
N ALA A 314 18.48 -2.82 6.39
CA ALA A 314 19.81 -3.40 6.14
C ALA A 314 19.93 -4.88 6.57
N THR A 315 18.94 -5.43 7.27
CA THR A 315 18.95 -6.84 7.73
C THR A 315 18.37 -7.83 6.74
N ARG A 316 17.81 -7.38 5.61
CA ARG A 316 17.17 -8.24 4.59
C ARG A 316 17.54 -7.79 3.18
N ASP A 317 17.87 -8.74 2.32
CA ASP A 317 18.32 -8.49 0.94
C ASP A 317 17.20 -8.04 -0.01
N ASN A 318 15.92 -8.21 0.38
CA ASN A 318 14.74 -7.83 -0.40
C ASN A 318 13.99 -6.62 0.15
N LEU A 319 14.59 -5.91 1.13
CA LEU A 319 14.13 -4.62 1.63
C LEU A 319 15.00 -3.51 1.08
N TYR A 320 14.37 -2.51 0.48
CA TYR A 320 15.06 -1.38 -0.16
C TYR A 320 14.49 -0.07 0.32
N TYR A 321 15.26 0.99 0.25
CA TYR A 321 14.78 2.35 0.52
C TYR A 321 15.38 3.36 -0.47
N PHE A 322 14.61 4.41 -0.75
CA PHE A 322 15.06 5.59 -1.51
C PHE A 322 14.67 6.83 -0.72
N LEU A 323 15.62 7.48 -0.05
CA LEU A 323 15.39 8.53 0.94
C LEU A 323 16.00 9.86 0.50
N PRO A 324 15.29 10.69 -0.31
CA PRO A 324 15.73 12.06 -0.61
C PRO A 324 15.71 12.91 0.66
N TYR A 325 16.57 13.94 0.71
CA TYR A 325 16.73 14.72 1.93
C TYR A 325 15.55 15.66 2.19
N TYR A 326 15.40 16.66 1.35
CA TYR A 326 14.37 17.70 1.47
C TYR A 326 13.99 18.25 0.11
N ARG A 327 12.72 18.58 -0.08
CA ARG A 327 12.26 19.37 -1.23
C ARG A 327 11.17 20.34 -0.77
N ASN A 328 11.21 21.57 -1.25
CA ASN A 328 10.21 22.59 -0.91
C ASN A 328 8.90 22.36 -1.69
N ILE A 329 8.39 21.15 -1.62
CA ILE A 329 7.14 20.71 -2.23
C ILE A 329 6.33 19.98 -1.17
N ASN A 330 5.07 20.31 -0.99
CA ASN A 330 4.14 19.62 -0.09
C ASN A 330 4.72 19.35 1.33
N SER A 331 5.57 20.27 1.86
CA SER A 331 6.29 20.08 3.13
C SER A 331 7.19 18.83 3.14
N SER A 332 7.82 18.51 2.04
CA SER A 332 8.60 17.29 1.82
C SER A 332 7.79 16.02 2.12
N HIS A 333 6.56 15.97 1.61
CA HIS A 333 5.66 14.84 1.83
C HIS A 333 5.21 14.25 0.50
N CYS A 334 5.26 12.94 0.36
CA CYS A 334 5.02 12.16 -0.86
C CYS A 334 6.07 12.39 -1.94
N THR A 335 6.88 11.37 -2.15
CA THR A 335 7.92 11.39 -3.19
C THR A 335 7.34 11.17 -4.59
N THR A 336 6.16 10.51 -4.70
CA THR A 336 5.49 10.17 -5.96
C THR A 336 4.16 10.93 -6.11
N VAL A 337 4.10 12.22 -5.73
CA VAL A 337 2.89 13.04 -5.90
C VAL A 337 2.97 13.79 -7.23
N LEU A 338 1.88 13.78 -8.02
CA LEU A 338 1.73 14.38 -9.35
C LEU A 338 2.63 13.75 -10.43
N ASN A 339 3.91 13.61 -10.19
CA ASN A 339 4.91 13.01 -11.07
C ASN A 339 6.08 12.51 -10.23
N PHE A 340 7.07 11.88 -10.86
CA PHE A 340 8.30 11.42 -10.21
C PHE A 340 9.38 12.50 -10.08
N ALA A 341 9.20 13.66 -10.72
CA ALA A 341 10.20 14.72 -10.71
C ALA A 341 10.27 15.44 -9.36
N GLY A 342 11.44 15.90 -9.01
CA GLY A 342 11.69 16.65 -7.77
C GLY A 342 11.97 15.77 -6.55
N SER A 343 12.03 14.44 -6.70
CA SER A 343 12.45 13.51 -5.65
C SER A 343 13.78 12.83 -5.96
N ASP A 344 14.52 13.34 -6.96
CA ASP A 344 15.79 12.76 -7.39
C ASP A 344 16.86 12.92 -6.31
N ILE A 345 17.73 11.91 -6.14
CA ILE A 345 18.90 12.02 -5.26
C ILE A 345 20.06 12.63 -6.06
N GLU A 346 20.30 13.90 -5.83
CA GLU A 346 21.20 14.72 -6.66
C GLU A 346 22.67 14.30 -6.56
N ASP A 347 23.13 13.84 -5.41
CA ASP A 347 24.51 13.42 -5.19
C ASP A 347 24.87 12.07 -5.85
N HIS A 348 23.86 11.37 -6.37
CA HIS A 348 24.01 10.08 -7.07
C HIS A 348 23.52 10.08 -8.51
N ASP A 349 23.06 11.21 -9.05
CA ASP A 349 22.46 11.32 -10.39
C ASP A 349 21.35 10.26 -10.65
N MET A 350 20.60 9.86 -9.59
CA MET A 350 19.57 8.84 -9.67
C MET A 350 18.18 9.48 -9.53
N THR A 351 17.36 9.35 -10.58
CA THR A 351 15.96 9.75 -10.50
C THR A 351 15.12 8.71 -9.78
N LEU A 352 14.06 9.15 -9.08
CA LEU A 352 13.12 8.21 -8.49
C LEU A 352 12.42 7.37 -9.57
N ALA A 353 12.11 7.96 -10.73
CA ALA A 353 11.51 7.24 -11.85
C ALA A 353 12.39 6.09 -12.33
N ASP A 354 13.69 6.33 -12.54
CA ASP A 354 14.64 5.29 -12.96
C ASP A 354 14.80 4.21 -11.89
N TRP A 355 14.91 4.63 -10.60
CA TRP A 355 15.03 3.69 -9.51
C TRP A 355 13.79 2.78 -9.38
N VAL A 356 12.57 3.35 -9.51
CA VAL A 356 11.32 2.57 -9.50
C VAL A 356 11.19 1.70 -10.75
N ALA A 357 11.63 2.18 -11.92
CA ALA A 357 11.66 1.37 -13.13
C ALA A 357 12.57 0.14 -12.96
N ASP A 358 13.77 0.32 -12.42
CA ASP A 358 14.69 -0.77 -12.11
C ASP A 358 14.13 -1.72 -11.06
N PHE A 359 13.45 -1.17 -10.02
CA PHE A 359 12.79 -1.93 -8.99
C PHE A 359 11.74 -2.91 -9.54
N VAL A 360 10.82 -2.45 -10.40
CA VAL A 360 9.75 -3.29 -10.95
C VAL A 360 10.18 -4.13 -12.17
N ASN A 361 11.35 -3.85 -12.76
CA ASN A 361 11.89 -4.60 -13.88
C ASN A 361 12.97 -5.64 -13.47
N ASP A 362 13.10 -5.88 -12.16
CA ASP A 362 14.08 -6.85 -11.60
C ASP A 362 15.53 -6.51 -11.93
N ALA A 363 15.80 -5.26 -12.30
CA ALA A 363 17.16 -4.78 -12.47
C ALA A 363 17.88 -4.69 -11.11
N PRO A 364 19.21 -4.72 -11.07
CA PRO A 364 19.95 -4.48 -9.83
C PRO A 364 19.65 -3.07 -9.30
N ILE A 365 19.25 -3.00 -8.03
CA ILE A 365 19.03 -1.73 -7.31
C ILE A 365 19.77 -1.76 -5.98
N GLU A 366 20.10 -0.59 -5.49
CA GLU A 366 20.67 -0.38 -4.15
C GLU A 366 19.75 0.54 -3.35
N SER A 367 19.79 0.39 -2.03
CA SER A 367 19.15 1.35 -1.11
C SER A 367 19.93 2.67 -1.15
N MET A 368 19.21 3.79 -1.23
CA MET A 368 19.80 5.11 -1.39
C MET A 368 19.31 6.08 -0.32
N ILE A 369 20.22 6.89 0.18
CA ILE A 369 19.94 7.97 1.13
C ILE A 369 20.74 9.21 0.71
N GLU A 370 20.05 10.32 0.46
CA GLU A 370 20.68 11.57 0.07
C GLU A 370 21.42 12.21 1.23
N ALA A 371 22.59 12.74 0.97
CA ALA A 371 23.34 13.50 1.97
C ALA A 371 22.59 14.80 2.36
N PRO A 372 22.69 15.23 3.64
CA PRO A 372 22.10 16.51 4.05
C PRO A 372 22.60 17.69 3.22
N VAL A 373 21.66 18.49 2.70
CA VAL A 373 21.99 19.72 1.94
C VAL A 373 22.06 20.90 2.90
N PRO A 374 23.21 21.58 3.03
CA PRO A 374 23.37 22.71 3.95
C PRO A 374 22.42 23.86 3.60
N GLY A 375 21.61 24.31 4.57
CA GLY A 375 20.71 25.46 4.44
C GLY A 375 19.28 25.14 3.98
N GLU A 376 18.94 23.88 3.74
CA GLU A 376 17.57 23.44 3.43
C GLU A 376 16.77 23.02 4.68
N ASP A 377 17.34 23.15 5.87
CA ASP A 377 16.74 22.72 7.14
C ASP A 377 15.92 23.80 7.87
N GLU A 378 15.87 25.03 7.40
CA GLU A 378 15.28 26.18 8.12
C GLU A 378 13.79 26.40 7.85
#